data_6f05f99c471a7395d7fec310f17762a2
#
_entry.id   6f05f99c471a7395d7fec310f17762a2
#
_cell.length_a   1.000
_cell.length_b   1.000
_cell.length_c   1.000
_cell.angle_alpha   90.00
_cell.angle_beta   90.00
_cell.angle_gamma   90.00
#
_symmetry.space_group_name_H-M   'P 1'
#
loop_
_entity.id
_entity.type
_entity.pdbx_description
1 polymer ?
#
loop_
_entity_poly.entity_id
_entity_poly.type
_entity_poly.pdbx_seq_one_letter_code
_entity_poly.pdbx_strand_id
1 'polypeptide(L)'
;MTPPQDPVLFTTLQARDCVEPEPNSFYDIQPTAYGGRGAFARSFIPKDTLVLSCSGPYASVIFRSFKREVCAWCFAYAFESGKRKWSVKLDKVDRNGAGAWFCSENCRETWTTDYQAGDDGVGWWLDINSALDKFLAQIGKRGKTDNATLSTLLLADLSGEKVTQKFVDQAWNLAQELSFEENKQRSQWTEELNEIEQDSVRFVLDALMRKVIDDSKSISTHRSLDAPQTQLGIGHWPDFLDLQNNELALLQLKPYLLESQLLSYRFLRHFIMTVQSRDRKKSKADLTIPNFDCGVSVHPIERLRNFLSTPVLTRAILGRDYGNVFGIWDTAPSDQGSEMLGWGAYVFGSYFNHGMFAVYIHKF
;
A
#
# COMPACT_ATOMS: atom_id res chain seq x y z
N MET A 1 -35.44 -33.01 14.28
CA MET A 1 -34.37 -32.10 14.76
C MET A 1 -33.57 -31.70 13.55
N THR A 2 -33.80 -30.50 13.05
CA THR A 2 -33.13 -29.89 11.94
C THR A 2 -31.88 -29.16 12.49
N PRO A 3 -30.69 -29.25 11.86
CA PRO A 3 -29.51 -28.52 12.32
C PRO A 3 -29.66 -27.03 12.03
N PRO A 4 -29.03 -26.15 12.81
CA PRO A 4 -29.10 -24.72 12.62
C PRO A 4 -28.32 -24.31 11.37
N GLN A 5 -28.92 -23.46 10.56
CA GLN A 5 -28.29 -22.80 9.41
C GLN A 5 -27.52 -21.60 9.93
N ASP A 6 -26.20 -21.63 9.78
CA ASP A 6 -25.35 -20.45 9.96
C ASP A 6 -25.63 -19.42 8.85
N PRO A 7 -25.80 -18.16 9.17
CA PRO A 7 -25.91 -17.10 8.17
C PRO A 7 -24.52 -16.72 7.67
N VAL A 8 -24.13 -17.27 6.54
CA VAL A 8 -23.00 -16.74 5.76
C VAL A 8 -23.44 -15.41 5.16
N LEU A 9 -23.10 -14.33 5.82
CA LEU A 9 -23.25 -12.98 5.27
C LEU A 9 -22.10 -12.72 4.28
N PHE A 10 -22.15 -13.38 3.13
CA PHE A 10 -21.52 -12.84 1.93
C PHE A 10 -22.45 -11.77 1.38
N THR A 11 -22.23 -10.53 1.81
CA THR A 11 -22.79 -9.40 1.09
C THR A 11 -22.17 -9.41 -0.29
N THR A 12 -22.94 -9.88 -1.26
CA THR A 12 -22.65 -9.71 -2.69
C THR A 12 -22.46 -8.21 -2.91
N LEU A 13 -21.21 -7.76 -3.05
CA LEU A 13 -20.92 -6.44 -3.60
C LEU A 13 -21.55 -6.46 -5.01
N GLN A 14 -22.70 -5.83 -5.15
CA GLN A 14 -23.35 -5.61 -6.43
C GLN A 14 -22.30 -5.01 -7.36
N ALA A 15 -22.14 -5.63 -8.51
CA ALA A 15 -21.41 -5.05 -9.63
C ALA A 15 -21.95 -3.62 -9.81
N ARG A 16 -21.14 -2.63 -9.47
CA ARG A 16 -21.47 -1.24 -9.77
C ARG A 16 -21.59 -1.14 -11.27
N ASP A 17 -22.65 -0.52 -11.71
CA ASP A 17 -22.91 -0.17 -13.10
C ASP A 17 -21.60 0.28 -13.75
N CYS A 18 -21.24 -0.42 -14.83
CA CYS A 18 -20.13 -0.03 -15.68
C CYS A 18 -20.41 1.42 -16.08
N VAL A 19 -19.62 2.35 -15.55
CA VAL A 19 -19.64 3.74 -16.04
C VAL A 19 -19.35 3.63 -17.52
N GLU A 20 -20.33 3.96 -18.35
CA GLU A 20 -20.13 3.99 -19.81
C GLU A 20 -18.92 4.86 -20.09
N PRO A 21 -17.94 4.36 -20.84
CA PRO A 21 -16.73 5.10 -21.11
C PRO A 21 -17.11 6.36 -21.89
N GLU A 22 -16.65 7.49 -21.41
CA GLU A 22 -16.86 8.80 -22.02
C GLU A 22 -16.39 8.81 -23.48
N PRO A 23 -17.05 9.55 -24.39
CA PRO A 23 -16.91 9.42 -25.84
C PRO A 23 -15.52 9.74 -26.42
N ASN A 24 -14.53 10.15 -25.60
CA ASN A 24 -13.19 10.56 -26.06
C ASN A 24 -12.04 9.66 -25.57
N SER A 25 -12.30 8.49 -24.93
CA SER A 25 -11.21 7.61 -24.50
C SER A 25 -10.65 6.81 -25.69
N PHE A 26 -9.32 6.67 -25.73
CA PHE A 26 -8.61 5.91 -26.78
C PHE A 26 -8.76 4.40 -26.63
N TYR A 27 -9.20 3.92 -25.46
CA TYR A 27 -9.23 2.50 -25.13
C TYR A 27 -10.42 2.15 -24.24
N ASP A 28 -10.75 0.85 -24.22
CA ASP A 28 -11.70 0.22 -23.31
C ASP A 28 -10.97 -0.75 -22.39
N ILE A 29 -11.45 -0.90 -21.17
CA ILE A 29 -10.99 -1.95 -20.26
C ILE A 29 -11.87 -3.19 -20.48
N GLN A 30 -11.28 -4.28 -20.97
CA GLN A 30 -11.98 -5.50 -21.32
C GLN A 30 -11.30 -6.74 -20.70
N PRO A 31 -12.04 -7.86 -20.50
CA PRO A 31 -11.44 -9.12 -20.12
C PRO A 31 -10.40 -9.59 -21.15
N THR A 32 -9.33 -10.23 -20.67
CA THR A 32 -8.30 -10.85 -21.53
C THR A 32 -8.49 -12.36 -21.63
N ALA A 33 -7.99 -12.96 -22.70
CA ALA A 33 -8.01 -14.42 -22.88
C ALA A 33 -7.16 -15.18 -21.83
N TYR A 34 -6.27 -14.48 -21.15
CA TYR A 34 -5.35 -15.05 -20.15
C TYR A 34 -5.82 -14.84 -18.71
N GLY A 35 -7.05 -14.35 -18.53
CA GLY A 35 -7.60 -13.93 -17.26
C GLY A 35 -7.27 -12.46 -16.95
N GLY A 36 -8.05 -11.86 -16.05
CA GLY A 36 -7.95 -10.45 -15.75
C GLY A 36 -8.50 -9.54 -16.84
N ARG A 37 -8.13 -8.27 -16.76
CA ARG A 37 -8.57 -7.21 -17.68
C ARG A 37 -7.37 -6.47 -18.27
N GLY A 38 -7.58 -5.87 -19.44
CA GLY A 38 -6.56 -5.06 -20.11
C GLY A 38 -7.16 -3.89 -20.87
N ALA A 39 -6.34 -2.92 -21.20
CA ALA A 39 -6.69 -1.80 -22.05
C ALA A 39 -6.61 -2.23 -23.51
N PHE A 40 -7.71 -2.07 -24.25
CA PHE A 40 -7.81 -2.39 -25.67
C PHE A 40 -8.13 -1.11 -26.45
N ALA A 41 -7.35 -0.81 -27.49
CA ALA A 41 -7.58 0.35 -28.33
C ALA A 41 -8.95 0.25 -29.04
N ARG A 42 -9.73 1.34 -29.00
CA ARG A 42 -11.02 1.45 -29.70
C ARG A 42 -10.88 1.62 -31.21
N SER A 43 -9.79 2.25 -31.63
CA SER A 43 -9.47 2.54 -33.00
C SER A 43 -7.95 2.67 -33.19
N PHE A 44 -7.51 2.96 -34.41
CA PHE A 44 -6.10 3.27 -34.66
C PHE A 44 -5.67 4.48 -33.83
N ILE A 45 -4.59 4.30 -33.06
CA ILE A 45 -3.95 5.36 -32.27
C ILE A 45 -2.64 5.73 -32.97
N PRO A 46 -2.46 7.00 -33.40
CA PRO A 46 -1.21 7.45 -34.02
C PRO A 46 -0.03 7.23 -33.08
N LYS A 47 1.15 7.00 -33.68
CA LYS A 47 2.40 6.94 -32.92
C LYS A 47 2.57 8.24 -32.09
N ASP A 48 3.19 8.13 -30.92
CA ASP A 48 3.47 9.24 -30.01
C ASP A 48 2.21 9.94 -29.43
N THR A 49 1.04 9.31 -29.53
CA THR A 49 -0.17 9.78 -28.84
C THR A 49 -0.10 9.42 -27.35
N LEU A 50 -0.26 10.42 -26.49
CA LEU A 50 -0.41 10.19 -25.04
C LEU A 50 -1.80 9.60 -24.77
N VAL A 51 -1.85 8.33 -24.42
CA VAL A 51 -3.11 7.61 -24.15
C VAL A 51 -3.54 7.63 -22.68
N LEU A 52 -2.58 7.75 -21.76
CA LEU A 52 -2.83 7.80 -20.32
C LEU A 52 -1.71 8.59 -19.64
N SER A 53 -2.08 9.47 -18.72
CA SER A 53 -1.18 10.11 -17.75
C SER A 53 -1.72 9.88 -16.35
N CYS A 54 -0.91 9.33 -15.44
CA CYS A 54 -1.24 9.13 -14.04
C CYS A 54 -0.43 10.12 -13.20
N SER A 55 -1.08 10.81 -12.26
CA SER A 55 -0.39 11.78 -11.38
C SER A 55 0.59 11.10 -10.41
N GLY A 56 0.40 9.82 -10.10
CA GLY A 56 1.24 9.02 -9.23
C GLY A 56 0.62 7.65 -8.92
N PRO A 57 1.32 6.80 -8.18
CA PRO A 57 0.77 5.53 -7.70
C PRO A 57 -0.19 5.76 -6.53
N TYR A 58 -1.16 4.86 -6.37
CA TYR A 58 -2.03 4.82 -5.19
C TYR A 58 -1.21 4.56 -3.91
N ALA A 59 -0.30 3.61 -3.97
CA ALA A 59 0.65 3.31 -2.91
C ALA A 59 2.02 3.01 -3.50
N SER A 60 3.07 3.32 -2.75
CA SER A 60 4.45 3.09 -3.20
C SER A 60 5.39 2.80 -2.06
N VAL A 61 6.52 2.19 -2.40
CA VAL A 61 7.68 2.08 -1.52
C VAL A 61 8.93 2.45 -2.29
N ILE A 62 9.75 3.32 -1.71
CA ILE A 62 11.13 3.57 -2.11
C ILE A 62 12.01 2.78 -1.15
N PHE A 63 12.91 1.95 -1.67
CA PHE A 63 13.81 1.17 -0.84
C PHE A 63 14.59 2.05 0.11
N ARG A 64 14.80 1.58 1.32
CA ARG A 64 15.43 2.37 2.39
C ARG A 64 16.77 2.96 2.00
N SER A 65 17.59 2.24 1.24
CA SER A 65 18.87 2.68 0.71
C SER A 65 18.77 3.93 -0.17
N PHE A 66 17.67 4.06 -0.93
CA PHE A 66 17.45 5.14 -1.90
C PHE A 66 16.55 6.27 -1.42
N LYS A 67 16.05 6.23 -0.18
CA LYS A 67 15.11 7.23 0.36
C LYS A 67 15.56 8.70 0.19
N ARG A 68 16.86 8.96 0.21
CA ARG A 68 17.41 10.32 0.05
C ARG A 68 17.72 10.70 -1.39
N GLU A 69 17.74 9.72 -2.26
CA GLU A 69 18.16 9.83 -3.64
C GLU A 69 16.97 9.87 -4.59
N VAL A 70 15.84 9.30 -4.17
CA VAL A 70 14.60 9.26 -4.96
C VAL A 70 13.60 10.25 -4.38
N CYS A 71 13.01 11.07 -5.27
CA CYS A 71 11.95 12.02 -4.90
C CYS A 71 10.69 11.27 -4.47
N ALA A 72 10.16 11.56 -3.28
CA ALA A 72 8.97 10.88 -2.76
C ALA A 72 7.67 11.19 -3.52
N TRP A 73 7.68 12.17 -4.43
CA TRP A 73 6.53 12.51 -5.26
C TRP A 73 6.66 12.00 -6.69
N CYS A 74 7.64 12.50 -7.43
CA CYS A 74 7.78 12.22 -8.87
C CYS A 74 8.77 11.08 -9.18
N PHE A 75 9.41 10.49 -8.16
CA PHE A 75 10.40 9.41 -8.26
C PHE A 75 11.65 9.76 -9.08
N ALA A 76 11.92 11.04 -9.34
CA ALA A 76 13.17 11.47 -9.96
C ALA A 76 14.37 11.02 -9.12
N TYR A 77 15.37 10.46 -9.76
CA TYR A 77 16.58 9.98 -9.12
C TYR A 77 17.65 11.08 -9.11
N ALA A 78 18.26 11.33 -7.97
CA ALA A 78 19.16 12.46 -7.79
C ALA A 78 20.41 12.37 -8.67
N PHE A 79 20.95 11.16 -8.86
CA PHE A 79 22.13 10.95 -9.68
C PHE A 79 21.92 11.32 -11.15
N GLU A 80 20.72 11.12 -11.70
CA GLU A 80 20.37 11.57 -13.05
C GLU A 80 20.46 13.09 -13.22
N SER A 81 20.33 13.83 -12.11
CA SER A 81 20.50 15.29 -12.06
C SER A 81 21.88 15.74 -11.61
N GLY A 82 22.87 14.83 -11.57
CA GLY A 82 24.23 15.11 -11.10
C GLY A 82 24.34 15.38 -9.60
N LYS A 83 23.34 14.97 -8.81
CA LYS A 83 23.30 15.15 -7.35
C LYS A 83 23.45 13.80 -6.66
N ARG A 84 24.12 13.75 -5.52
CA ARG A 84 24.20 12.52 -4.72
C ARG A 84 22.92 12.24 -3.92
N LYS A 85 22.14 13.25 -3.58
CA LYS A 85 20.90 13.18 -2.80
C LYS A 85 20.11 14.46 -2.95
N TRP A 86 18.81 14.37 -2.70
CA TRP A 86 17.95 15.55 -2.62
C TRP A 86 18.16 16.30 -1.30
N SER A 87 18.02 17.63 -1.35
CA SER A 87 18.16 18.51 -0.18
C SER A 87 16.82 18.98 0.37
N VAL A 88 15.78 19.03 -0.47
CA VAL A 88 14.43 19.42 -0.05
C VAL A 88 13.81 18.25 0.73
N LYS A 89 13.25 18.55 1.90
CA LYS A 89 12.70 17.54 2.81
C LYS A 89 11.53 18.13 3.61
N LEU A 90 10.76 17.29 4.27
CA LEU A 90 9.78 17.76 5.25
C LEU A 90 10.48 18.36 6.48
N ASP A 91 9.94 19.47 7.03
CA ASP A 91 10.57 20.26 8.07
C ASP A 91 10.84 19.52 9.40
N LYS A 92 10.09 18.48 9.67
CA LYS A 92 10.22 17.65 10.89
C LYS A 92 10.87 16.30 10.63
N VAL A 93 11.89 16.23 9.79
CA VAL A 93 12.60 14.97 9.56
C VAL A 93 13.34 14.56 10.82
N ASP A 94 12.99 13.41 11.37
CA ASP A 94 13.71 12.78 12.47
C ASP A 94 15.17 12.49 12.04
N ARG A 95 16.11 12.60 12.99
CA ARG A 95 17.53 12.30 12.78
C ARG A 95 17.78 10.88 12.26
N ASN A 96 16.80 9.98 12.38
CA ASN A 96 16.87 8.58 11.94
C ASN A 96 16.46 8.37 10.46
N GLY A 97 16.15 9.42 9.71
CA GLY A 97 15.88 9.29 8.27
C GLY A 97 14.49 8.84 7.89
N ALA A 98 13.53 8.92 8.80
CA ALA A 98 12.11 8.56 8.55
C ALA A 98 11.34 9.56 7.67
N GLY A 99 12.02 10.55 7.07
CA GLY A 99 11.37 11.57 6.26
C GLY A 99 11.19 11.19 4.80
N ALA A 100 10.54 12.09 4.08
CA ALA A 100 10.47 12.10 2.62
C ALA A 100 11.40 13.19 2.08
N TRP A 101 12.05 12.91 0.94
CA TRP A 101 12.95 13.84 0.23
C TRP A 101 12.38 14.13 -1.15
N PHE A 102 12.61 15.33 -1.65
CA PHE A 102 12.01 15.84 -2.88
C PHE A 102 13.05 16.50 -3.77
N CYS A 103 12.85 16.39 -5.07
CA CYS A 103 13.69 17.06 -6.07
C CYS A 103 13.51 18.59 -6.09
N SER A 104 12.34 19.08 -5.67
CA SER A 104 11.95 20.50 -5.65
C SER A 104 10.95 20.81 -4.53
N GLU A 105 10.79 22.10 -4.22
CA GLU A 105 9.75 22.58 -3.31
C GLU A 105 8.35 22.28 -3.84
N ASN A 106 8.13 22.40 -5.13
CA ASN A 106 6.86 22.06 -5.76
C ASN A 106 6.47 20.60 -5.51
N CYS A 107 7.40 19.65 -5.65
CA CYS A 107 7.12 18.25 -5.33
C CYS A 107 6.81 18.04 -3.83
N ARG A 108 7.47 18.80 -2.94
CA ARG A 108 7.17 18.76 -1.51
C ARG A 108 5.77 19.27 -1.21
N GLU A 109 5.39 20.40 -1.77
CA GLU A 109 4.08 21.04 -1.57
C GLU A 109 2.96 20.15 -2.11
N THR A 110 3.11 19.64 -3.33
CA THR A 110 2.13 18.74 -3.95
C THR A 110 1.96 17.46 -3.11
N TRP A 111 3.07 16.85 -2.67
CA TRP A 111 3.03 15.68 -1.80
C TRP A 111 2.35 15.99 -0.46
N THR A 112 2.67 17.13 0.15
CA THR A 112 2.08 17.55 1.43
C THR A 112 0.57 17.71 1.32
N THR A 113 0.09 18.37 0.25
CA THR A 113 -1.34 18.54 -0.01
C THR A 113 -2.04 17.20 -0.24
N ASP A 114 -1.38 16.28 -0.92
CA ASP A 114 -1.95 15.00 -1.27
C ASP A 114 -2.03 14.05 -0.07
N TYR A 115 -1.00 14.02 0.79
CA TYR A 115 -0.95 13.20 2.02
C TYR A 115 -1.63 13.84 3.24
N GLN A 116 -2.25 14.98 3.08
CA GLN A 116 -3.00 15.63 4.15
C GLN A 116 -4.29 14.85 4.47
N ALA A 117 -4.50 14.52 5.73
CA ALA A 117 -5.72 13.87 6.23
C ALA A 117 -6.51 14.89 7.10
N GLY A 118 -7.47 15.57 6.50
CA GLY A 118 -8.27 16.58 7.18
C GLY A 118 -7.41 17.63 7.91
N ASP A 119 -7.77 17.96 9.13
CA ASP A 119 -7.08 18.96 9.98
C ASP A 119 -5.77 18.43 10.58
N ASP A 120 -5.51 17.13 10.55
CA ASP A 120 -4.29 16.51 11.12
C ASP A 120 -3.03 16.81 10.29
N GLY A 121 -3.17 17.39 9.09
CA GLY A 121 -2.06 17.68 8.18
C GLY A 121 -1.29 16.41 7.79
N VAL A 122 0.03 16.50 7.70
CA VAL A 122 0.93 15.35 7.40
C VAL A 122 1.76 14.89 8.61
N GLY A 123 1.56 15.49 9.76
CA GLY A 123 2.32 15.19 10.99
C GLY A 123 2.17 13.73 11.44
N TRP A 124 0.98 13.19 11.33
CA TRP A 124 0.66 11.79 11.65
C TRP A 124 1.43 10.80 10.77
N TRP A 125 1.62 11.09 9.48
CA TRP A 125 2.40 10.27 8.56
C TRP A 125 3.87 10.18 9.00
N LEU A 126 4.46 11.32 9.36
CA LEU A 126 5.83 11.39 9.88
C LEU A 126 5.98 10.61 11.19
N ASP A 127 5.03 10.75 12.11
CA ASP A 127 5.06 10.07 13.40
C ASP A 127 5.02 8.55 13.22
N ILE A 128 4.16 8.03 12.33
CA ILE A 128 4.05 6.60 12.05
C ILE A 128 5.32 6.07 11.38
N ASN A 129 5.81 6.72 10.33
CA ASN A 129 7.01 6.26 9.62
C ASN A 129 8.27 6.34 10.51
N SER A 130 8.39 7.38 11.34
CA SER A 130 9.47 7.48 12.33
C SER A 130 9.40 6.37 13.37
N ALA A 131 8.20 6.06 13.86
CA ALA A 131 7.99 4.97 14.80
C ALA A 131 8.33 3.62 14.16
N LEU A 132 7.93 3.38 12.90
CA LEU A 132 8.25 2.16 12.16
C LEU A 132 9.76 1.97 11.99
N ASP A 133 10.48 3.00 11.54
CA ASP A 133 11.93 2.94 11.36
C ASP A 133 12.67 2.65 12.68
N LYS A 134 12.20 3.23 13.79
CA LYS A 134 12.74 2.95 15.13
C LYS A 134 12.45 1.51 15.57
N PHE A 135 11.24 1.05 15.31
CA PHE A 135 10.82 -0.30 15.68
C PHE A 135 11.62 -1.37 14.93
N LEU A 136 11.76 -1.22 13.60
CA LEU A 136 12.58 -2.10 12.76
C LEU A 136 14.06 -2.09 13.17
N ALA A 137 14.62 -0.92 13.50
CA ALA A 137 16.00 -0.81 13.98
C ALA A 137 16.23 -1.46 15.35
N GLN A 138 15.20 -1.58 16.20
CA GLN A 138 15.30 -2.26 17.50
C GLN A 138 15.27 -3.78 17.33
N ILE A 139 14.45 -4.30 16.41
CA ILE A 139 14.37 -5.75 16.13
C ILE A 139 15.71 -6.26 15.59
N GLY A 140 16.29 -5.60 14.60
CA GLY A 140 17.57 -5.99 14.00
C GLY A 140 18.78 -5.98 14.97
N LYS A 141 18.62 -5.43 16.19
CA LYS A 141 19.66 -5.46 17.23
C LYS A 141 19.50 -6.62 18.22
N ARG A 142 18.33 -7.26 18.23
CA ARG A 142 18.02 -8.38 19.10
C ARG A 142 18.33 -9.65 18.34
N GLY A 143 19.34 -10.41 18.72
CA GLY A 143 19.69 -11.67 18.06
C GLY A 143 18.50 -12.63 17.95
N LYS A 144 18.56 -13.54 16.98
CA LYS A 144 17.54 -14.56 16.73
C LYS A 144 17.21 -15.32 18.01
N THR A 145 15.97 -15.29 18.40
CA THR A 145 15.41 -16.24 19.38
C THR A 145 14.74 -17.37 18.60
N ASP A 146 15.13 -18.61 18.89
CA ASP A 146 14.53 -19.83 18.32
C ASP A 146 13.10 -20.04 18.85
N ASN A 147 12.20 -19.12 18.57
CA ASN A 147 10.79 -19.33 18.86
C ASN A 147 10.14 -20.04 17.67
N ALA A 148 9.31 -21.04 17.95
CA ALA A 148 8.52 -21.73 16.96
C ALA A 148 7.70 -20.71 16.17
N THR A 149 8.14 -20.45 14.95
CA THR A 149 7.49 -19.53 14.02
C THR A 149 6.24 -20.18 13.43
N LEU A 150 5.36 -19.37 12.85
CA LEU A 150 4.18 -19.84 12.11
C LEU A 150 4.54 -20.91 11.07
N SER A 151 5.78 -20.86 10.53
CA SER A 151 6.34 -21.83 9.58
C SER A 151 6.38 -23.25 10.12
N THR A 152 6.67 -23.41 11.40
CA THR A 152 6.76 -24.74 12.04
C THR A 152 5.38 -25.39 12.20
N LEU A 153 4.32 -24.58 12.27
CA LEU A 153 2.96 -25.08 12.52
C LEU A 153 2.16 -25.38 11.25
N LEU A 154 2.45 -24.69 10.13
CA LEU A 154 1.60 -24.75 8.94
C LEU A 154 2.32 -25.10 7.64
N LEU A 155 3.62 -24.87 7.50
CA LEU A 155 4.24 -24.72 6.18
C LEU A 155 5.40 -25.68 5.90
N ALA A 156 5.76 -26.57 6.83
CA ALA A 156 6.96 -27.42 6.73
C ALA A 156 7.00 -28.33 5.46
N ASP A 157 5.89 -28.50 4.75
CA ASP A 157 5.80 -29.37 3.56
C ASP A 157 4.79 -28.88 2.52
N LEU A 158 4.78 -27.57 2.22
CA LEU A 158 3.81 -26.98 1.33
C LEU A 158 4.28 -27.01 -0.13
N SER A 159 3.76 -27.95 -0.93
CA SER A 159 3.84 -27.88 -2.39
C SER A 159 2.69 -27.01 -2.93
N GLY A 160 2.90 -26.33 -4.07
CA GLY A 160 1.89 -25.46 -4.67
C GLY A 160 0.54 -26.13 -4.95
N GLU A 161 0.54 -27.43 -5.24
CA GLU A 161 -0.66 -28.24 -5.48
C GLU A 161 -1.55 -28.38 -4.23
N LYS A 162 -0.98 -28.24 -3.02
CA LYS A 162 -1.71 -28.27 -1.75
C LYS A 162 -2.29 -26.90 -1.36
N VAL A 163 -1.90 -25.82 -2.04
CA VAL A 163 -2.40 -24.48 -1.77
C VAL A 163 -3.77 -24.32 -2.39
N THR A 164 -4.79 -24.43 -1.55
CA THR A 164 -6.19 -24.16 -1.92
C THR A 164 -6.68 -22.86 -1.27
N GLN A 165 -7.75 -22.27 -1.79
CA GLN A 165 -8.35 -21.08 -1.19
C GLN A 165 -8.69 -21.30 0.29
N LYS A 166 -9.30 -22.45 0.61
CA LYS A 166 -9.63 -22.82 2.00
C LYS A 166 -8.40 -22.86 2.91
N PHE A 167 -7.29 -23.40 2.41
CA PHE A 167 -6.03 -23.43 3.17
C PHE A 167 -5.51 -22.01 3.44
N VAL A 168 -5.51 -21.16 2.42
CA VAL A 168 -5.10 -19.75 2.54
C VAL A 168 -5.98 -19.02 3.54
N ASP A 169 -7.30 -19.20 3.47
CA ASP A 169 -8.25 -18.58 4.40
C ASP A 169 -8.02 -19.03 5.85
N GLN A 170 -7.76 -20.32 6.07
CA GLN A 170 -7.42 -20.85 7.41
C GLN A 170 -6.11 -20.28 7.94
N ALA A 171 -5.09 -20.12 7.08
CA ALA A 171 -3.81 -19.53 7.47
C ALA A 171 -3.97 -18.06 7.92
N TRP A 172 -4.75 -17.25 7.18
CA TRP A 172 -5.05 -15.88 7.57
C TRP A 172 -5.82 -15.78 8.89
N ASN A 173 -6.80 -16.67 9.11
CA ASN A 173 -7.57 -16.71 10.37
C ASN A 173 -6.64 -17.06 11.56
N LEU A 174 -5.77 -18.05 11.39
CA LEU A 174 -4.80 -18.39 12.42
C LEU A 174 -3.83 -17.25 12.74
N ALA A 175 -3.34 -16.55 11.72
CA ALA A 175 -2.48 -15.37 11.91
C ALA A 175 -3.20 -14.25 12.69
N GLN A 176 -4.51 -14.08 12.46
CA GLN A 176 -5.33 -13.14 13.24
C GLN A 176 -5.44 -13.56 14.71
N GLU A 177 -5.71 -14.82 14.97
CA GLU A 177 -5.83 -15.37 16.35
C GLU A 177 -4.52 -15.22 17.12
N LEU A 178 -3.40 -15.63 16.53
CA LEU A 178 -2.07 -15.50 17.13
C LEU A 178 -1.73 -14.03 17.41
N SER A 179 -1.99 -13.12 16.48
CA SER A 179 -1.75 -11.69 16.68
C SER A 179 -2.59 -11.11 17.82
N PHE A 180 -3.80 -11.63 18.03
CA PHE A 180 -4.66 -11.19 19.12
C PHE A 180 -4.09 -11.60 20.47
N GLU A 181 -3.64 -12.86 20.61
CA GLU A 181 -3.03 -13.38 21.85
C GLU A 181 -1.70 -12.68 22.17
N GLU A 182 -0.85 -12.43 21.16
CA GLU A 182 0.41 -11.68 21.31
C GLU A 182 0.17 -10.27 21.88
N ASN A 183 -0.81 -9.56 21.34
CA ASN A 183 -1.16 -8.23 21.82
C ASN A 183 -1.76 -8.23 23.23
N LYS A 184 -2.59 -9.23 23.55
CA LYS A 184 -3.18 -9.39 24.90
C LYS A 184 -2.13 -9.64 25.96
N GLN A 185 -1.14 -10.47 25.66
CA GLN A 185 -0.04 -10.79 26.54
C GLN A 185 1.02 -9.67 26.62
N ARG A 186 0.92 -8.62 25.78
CA ARG A 186 1.93 -7.56 25.60
C ARG A 186 3.32 -8.14 25.33
N SER A 187 3.37 -9.26 24.62
CA SER A 187 4.62 -9.90 24.26
C SER A 187 5.47 -8.94 23.40
N GLN A 188 6.79 -9.06 23.54
CA GLN A 188 7.68 -8.30 22.66
C GLN A 188 7.77 -9.01 21.31
N TRP A 189 7.81 -8.22 20.24
CA TRP A 189 8.06 -8.76 18.90
C TRP A 189 9.49 -9.31 18.83
N THR A 190 9.64 -10.54 18.39
CA THR A 190 10.92 -11.25 18.35
C THR A 190 11.31 -11.74 16.95
N GLU A 191 10.36 -11.79 16.00
CA GLU A 191 10.62 -12.28 14.66
C GLU A 191 11.36 -11.20 13.82
N GLU A 192 12.35 -11.62 13.06
CA GLU A 192 13.11 -10.74 12.17
C GLU A 192 12.42 -10.68 10.79
N LEU A 193 12.34 -9.49 10.21
CA LEU A 193 11.90 -9.29 8.85
C LEU A 193 13.12 -9.10 7.94
N ASN A 194 13.18 -9.85 6.86
CA ASN A 194 14.16 -9.61 5.80
C ASN A 194 13.88 -8.27 5.06
N GLU A 195 14.78 -7.83 4.20
CA GLU A 195 14.65 -6.54 3.50
C GLU A 195 13.37 -6.46 2.67
N ILE A 196 13.02 -7.52 1.94
CA ILE A 196 11.82 -7.56 1.09
C ILE A 196 10.56 -7.47 1.95
N GLU A 197 10.53 -8.16 3.09
CA GLU A 197 9.41 -8.09 4.04
C GLU A 197 9.28 -6.70 4.67
N GLN A 198 10.39 -6.03 4.99
CA GLN A 198 10.38 -4.66 5.47
C GLN A 198 9.81 -3.70 4.44
N ASP A 199 10.13 -3.86 3.16
CA ASP A 199 9.60 -3.03 2.09
C ASP A 199 8.14 -3.37 1.79
N SER A 200 7.73 -4.64 1.84
CA SER A 200 6.32 -5.05 1.76
C SER A 200 5.49 -4.46 2.88
N VAL A 201 6.00 -4.47 4.12
CA VAL A 201 5.36 -3.81 5.28
C VAL A 201 5.18 -2.31 5.04
N ARG A 202 6.18 -1.63 4.48
CA ARG A 202 6.10 -0.19 4.15
C ARG A 202 5.06 0.08 3.06
N PHE A 203 5.03 -0.75 2.02
CA PHE A 203 4.05 -0.63 0.95
C PHE A 203 2.61 -0.82 1.46
N VAL A 204 2.37 -1.88 2.26
CA VAL A 204 1.06 -2.11 2.88
C VAL A 204 0.66 -0.95 3.77
N LEU A 205 1.59 -0.45 4.58
CA LEU A 205 1.32 0.70 5.47
C LEU A 205 0.98 1.96 4.66
N ASP A 206 1.71 2.24 3.57
CA ASP A 206 1.43 3.38 2.69
C ASP A 206 0.03 3.27 2.05
N ALA A 207 -0.35 2.07 1.56
CA ALA A 207 -1.69 1.82 1.03
C ALA A 207 -2.80 2.05 2.07
N LEU A 208 -2.58 1.61 3.31
CA LEU A 208 -3.53 1.84 4.42
C LEU A 208 -3.60 3.32 4.81
N MET A 209 -2.48 4.02 4.78
CA MET A 209 -2.45 5.47 5.03
C MET A 209 -3.19 6.23 3.92
N ARG A 210 -3.05 5.83 2.65
CA ARG A 210 -3.86 6.37 1.55
C ARG A 210 -5.34 6.16 1.78
N LYS A 211 -5.73 4.96 2.23
CA LYS A 211 -7.13 4.70 2.57
C LYS A 211 -7.64 5.61 3.68
N VAL A 212 -6.83 5.91 4.70
CA VAL A 212 -7.20 6.88 5.74
C VAL A 212 -7.48 8.26 5.12
N ILE A 213 -6.65 8.69 4.17
CA ILE A 213 -6.82 9.96 3.46
C ILE A 213 -8.10 9.94 2.62
N ASP A 214 -8.33 8.87 1.85
CA ASP A 214 -9.54 8.71 1.04
C ASP A 214 -10.80 8.80 1.88
N ASP A 215 -10.83 8.07 2.99
CA ASP A 215 -11.97 8.08 3.92
C ASP A 215 -12.19 9.46 4.56
N SER A 216 -11.14 10.28 4.67
CA SER A 216 -11.22 11.65 5.18
C SER A 216 -11.73 12.64 4.14
N LYS A 217 -11.40 12.41 2.87
CA LYS A 217 -11.81 13.27 1.74
C LYS A 217 -13.18 12.92 1.16
N SER A 218 -13.72 11.71 1.43
CA SER A 218 -14.97 11.20 0.84
C SER A 218 -16.21 12.04 1.12
N ILE A 219 -16.13 13.04 2.01
CA ILE A 219 -17.27 13.92 2.33
C ILE A 219 -17.39 15.10 1.34
N SER A 220 -16.39 15.39 0.51
CA SER A 220 -16.36 16.67 -0.22
C SER A 220 -15.98 16.65 -1.70
N THR A 221 -15.71 15.54 -2.34
CA THR A 221 -15.26 15.60 -3.75
C THR A 221 -16.08 14.73 -4.69
N HIS A 222 -17.07 15.37 -5.32
CA HIS A 222 -17.49 14.98 -6.66
C HIS A 222 -16.29 15.14 -7.62
N ARG A 223 -16.00 14.09 -8.39
CA ARG A 223 -15.02 14.12 -9.50
C ARG A 223 -15.26 15.38 -10.32
N SER A 224 -14.26 16.24 -10.47
CA SER A 224 -14.36 17.37 -11.40
C SER A 224 -14.55 16.81 -12.80
N LEU A 225 -15.71 17.08 -13.42
CA LEU A 225 -16.08 16.61 -14.76
C LEU A 225 -15.25 17.30 -15.87
N ASP A 226 -14.41 18.29 -15.50
CA ASP A 226 -13.71 19.15 -16.45
C ASP A 226 -12.24 18.74 -16.73
N ALA A 227 -11.73 17.67 -16.07
CA ALA A 227 -10.36 17.22 -16.32
C ALA A 227 -10.27 16.44 -17.64
N PRO A 228 -9.21 16.64 -18.47
CA PRO A 228 -8.99 15.84 -19.67
C PRO A 228 -8.97 14.36 -19.35
N GLN A 229 -9.72 13.53 -20.07
CA GLN A 229 -9.86 12.08 -19.81
C GLN A 229 -8.56 11.30 -19.93
N THR A 230 -7.53 11.85 -20.54
CA THR A 230 -6.19 11.28 -20.61
C THR A 230 -5.37 11.53 -19.36
N GLN A 231 -5.81 12.44 -18.44
CA GLN A 231 -5.09 12.77 -17.23
C GLN A 231 -5.89 12.29 -16.01
N LEU A 232 -5.47 11.17 -15.46
CA LEU A 232 -6.08 10.56 -14.26
C LEU A 232 -5.25 10.87 -13.03
N GLY A 233 -5.93 11.06 -11.90
CA GLY A 233 -5.28 11.19 -10.60
C GLY A 233 -4.57 9.90 -10.15
N ILE A 234 -4.22 9.84 -8.88
CA ILE A 234 -3.61 8.64 -8.27
C ILE A 234 -4.64 7.52 -8.04
N GLY A 235 -5.93 7.79 -8.21
CA GLY A 235 -7.03 6.89 -7.88
C GLY A 235 -7.42 6.94 -6.40
N HIS A 236 -8.42 6.13 -6.03
CA HIS A 236 -8.97 5.99 -4.69
C HIS A 236 -8.99 4.52 -4.28
N TRP A 237 -9.31 4.25 -3.02
CA TRP A 237 -9.39 2.88 -2.50
C TRP A 237 -10.28 1.93 -3.33
N PRO A 238 -11.48 2.34 -3.81
CA PRO A 238 -12.26 1.48 -4.71
C PRO A 238 -11.55 1.14 -6.01
N ASP A 239 -10.81 2.09 -6.62
CA ASP A 239 -10.04 1.85 -7.85
C ASP A 239 -8.91 0.85 -7.60
N PHE A 240 -8.24 0.94 -6.42
CA PHE A 240 -7.24 -0.04 -6.01
C PHE A 240 -7.86 -1.43 -5.80
N LEU A 241 -9.03 -1.52 -5.16
CA LEU A 241 -9.72 -2.79 -4.98
C LEU A 241 -10.24 -3.41 -6.27
N ASP A 242 -10.45 -2.60 -7.30
CA ASP A 242 -10.85 -3.07 -8.63
C ASP A 242 -9.71 -3.78 -9.39
N LEU A 243 -8.46 -3.59 -8.98
CA LEU A 243 -7.33 -4.35 -9.53
C LEU A 243 -7.49 -5.85 -9.29
N GLN A 244 -6.94 -6.64 -10.22
CA GLN A 244 -7.01 -8.10 -10.13
C GLN A 244 -6.33 -8.61 -8.86
N ASN A 245 -7.05 -9.41 -8.09
CA ASN A 245 -6.48 -10.16 -6.97
C ASN A 245 -5.83 -11.46 -7.49
N ASN A 246 -4.53 -11.57 -7.34
CA ASN A 246 -3.72 -12.71 -7.80
C ASN A 246 -3.29 -13.63 -6.65
N GLU A 247 -3.84 -13.47 -5.43
CA GLU A 247 -3.38 -14.17 -4.22
C GLU A 247 -3.23 -15.67 -4.43
N LEU A 248 -4.31 -16.36 -4.80
CA LEU A 248 -4.28 -17.82 -4.93
C LEU A 248 -3.29 -18.29 -6.01
N ALA A 249 -3.33 -17.68 -7.19
CA ALA A 249 -2.44 -18.04 -8.30
C ALA A 249 -0.96 -17.82 -7.93
N LEU A 250 -0.67 -16.72 -7.26
CA LEU A 250 0.68 -16.42 -6.77
C LEU A 250 1.15 -17.45 -5.73
N LEU A 251 0.29 -17.76 -4.76
CA LEU A 251 0.64 -18.68 -3.68
C LEU A 251 0.75 -20.14 -4.18
N GLN A 252 0.01 -20.52 -5.21
CA GLN A 252 0.21 -21.80 -5.89
C GLN A 252 1.56 -21.88 -6.61
N LEU A 253 2.00 -20.78 -7.21
CA LEU A 253 3.29 -20.69 -7.88
C LEU A 253 4.46 -20.56 -6.88
N LYS A 254 4.25 -19.80 -5.79
CA LYS A 254 5.27 -19.46 -4.77
C LYS A 254 4.71 -19.63 -3.36
N PRO A 255 4.53 -20.85 -2.87
CA PRO A 255 3.89 -21.13 -1.57
C PRO A 255 4.56 -20.45 -0.38
N TYR A 256 5.88 -20.27 -0.43
CA TYR A 256 6.66 -19.63 0.64
C TYR A 256 6.27 -18.17 0.91
N LEU A 257 5.63 -17.50 -0.06
CA LEU A 257 5.17 -16.13 0.12
C LEU A 257 4.02 -16.01 1.13
N LEU A 258 3.27 -17.08 1.37
CA LEU A 258 2.19 -17.06 2.36
C LEU A 258 2.73 -16.73 3.76
N GLU A 259 3.85 -17.37 4.15
CA GLU A 259 4.49 -17.09 5.45
C GLU A 259 4.89 -15.62 5.58
N SER A 260 5.56 -15.08 4.57
CA SER A 260 5.99 -13.68 4.51
C SER A 260 4.80 -12.71 4.58
N GLN A 261 3.67 -13.03 3.92
CA GLN A 261 2.46 -12.23 3.96
C GLN A 261 1.80 -12.24 5.35
N LEU A 262 1.70 -13.42 5.97
CA LEU A 262 1.15 -13.57 7.32
C LEU A 262 2.02 -12.87 8.37
N LEU A 263 3.35 -12.98 8.22
CA LEU A 263 4.33 -12.31 9.06
C LEU A 263 4.17 -10.78 8.96
N SER A 264 4.06 -10.27 7.74
CA SER A 264 3.84 -8.83 7.49
C SER A 264 2.59 -8.30 8.17
N TYR A 265 1.47 -9.04 8.12
CA TYR A 265 0.24 -8.66 8.81
C TYR A 265 0.41 -8.66 10.34
N ARG A 266 0.94 -9.74 10.92
CA ARG A 266 1.17 -9.85 12.36
C ARG A 266 2.08 -8.74 12.87
N PHE A 267 3.15 -8.47 12.13
CA PHE A 267 4.07 -7.39 12.42
C PHE A 267 3.38 -6.03 12.42
N LEU A 268 2.65 -5.69 11.33
CA LEU A 268 1.96 -4.39 11.22
C LEU A 268 0.93 -4.21 12.33
N ARG A 269 0.17 -5.24 12.65
CA ARG A 269 -0.78 -5.21 13.75
C ARG A 269 -0.08 -4.98 15.08
N HIS A 270 0.98 -5.73 15.38
CA HIS A 270 1.76 -5.55 16.60
C HIS A 270 2.35 -4.14 16.68
N PHE A 271 2.97 -3.68 15.61
CA PHE A 271 3.55 -2.34 15.50
C PHE A 271 2.54 -1.25 15.82
N ILE A 272 1.40 -1.23 15.11
CA ILE A 272 0.42 -0.14 15.25
C ILE A 272 -0.20 -0.07 16.66
N MET A 273 -0.30 -1.20 17.36
CA MET A 273 -0.76 -1.24 18.74
C MET A 273 0.25 -0.64 19.72
N THR A 274 1.54 -0.62 19.37
CA THR A 274 2.60 0.01 20.19
C THR A 274 2.72 1.51 19.95
N VAL A 275 2.25 2.02 18.79
CA VAL A 275 2.27 3.45 18.46
C VAL A 275 1.32 4.21 19.38
N GLN A 276 1.85 5.13 20.17
CA GLN A 276 1.03 6.02 21.00
C GLN A 276 0.66 7.28 20.25
N SER A 277 -0.62 7.64 20.21
CA SER A 277 -1.02 8.96 19.73
C SER A 277 -0.50 10.02 20.72
N ARG A 278 0.19 11.04 20.20
CA ARG A 278 0.76 12.12 21.04
C ARG A 278 -0.31 12.90 21.82
N ASP A 279 -1.54 12.86 21.35
CA ASP A 279 -2.65 13.62 21.95
C ASP A 279 -3.19 13.05 23.25
N ARG A 280 -2.94 11.77 23.57
CA ARG A 280 -3.35 11.19 24.87
C ARG A 280 -2.68 11.86 26.08
N LYS A 281 -1.55 12.56 25.90
CA LYS A 281 -0.89 13.29 27.01
C LYS A 281 -1.50 14.66 27.31
N LYS A 282 -2.16 15.31 26.33
CA LYS A 282 -2.85 16.59 26.50
C LYS A 282 -4.27 16.43 27.06
N SER A 283 -4.95 15.32 26.76
CA SER A 283 -6.35 15.07 27.16
C SER A 283 -6.56 14.72 28.65
N LYS A 284 -5.50 14.47 29.44
CA LYS A 284 -5.66 14.22 30.88
C LYS A 284 -5.83 15.48 31.72
N ALA A 285 -5.65 16.66 31.17
CA ALA A 285 -5.74 17.94 31.88
C ALA A 285 -7.09 18.64 31.74
N ASP A 286 -7.99 18.18 30.87
CA ASP A 286 -9.27 18.86 30.59
C ASP A 286 -10.45 17.89 30.63
N LEU A 287 -10.72 17.34 31.81
CA LEU A 287 -11.93 16.57 32.09
C LEU A 287 -13.04 17.50 32.59
N THR A 288 -13.58 18.31 31.69
CA THR A 288 -14.85 19.00 31.98
C THR A 288 -15.73 18.97 30.72
N ILE A 289 -16.82 18.16 30.87
CA ILE A 289 -18.08 18.19 30.12
C ILE A 289 -18.08 17.38 28.79
N PRO A 290 -18.90 16.31 28.67
CA PRO A 290 -19.16 15.67 27.40
C PRO A 290 -20.21 16.48 26.63
N ASN A 291 -19.76 17.30 25.68
CA ASN A 291 -20.65 17.76 24.62
C ASN A 291 -20.81 16.60 23.62
N PHE A 292 -22.01 16.11 23.50
CA PHE A 292 -22.49 15.26 22.41
C PHE A 292 -22.46 16.10 21.12
N ASP A 293 -21.29 16.12 20.45
CA ASP A 293 -21.19 16.67 19.10
C ASP A 293 -20.92 15.51 18.14
N CYS A 294 -21.86 15.26 17.23
CA CYS A 294 -21.86 14.12 16.31
C CYS A 294 -20.91 14.31 15.11
N GLY A 295 -19.69 14.80 15.36
CA GLY A 295 -18.69 15.12 14.35
C GLY A 295 -17.25 14.86 14.75
N VAL A 296 -16.98 14.00 15.75
CA VAL A 296 -15.61 13.71 16.17
C VAL A 296 -14.88 12.95 15.07
N SER A 297 -14.00 13.63 14.34
CA SER A 297 -13.07 13.02 13.42
C SER A 297 -12.18 12.03 14.16
N VAL A 298 -12.26 10.74 13.81
CA VAL A 298 -11.40 9.71 14.40
C VAL A 298 -9.96 9.93 13.92
N HIS A 299 -9.03 10.05 14.87
CA HIS A 299 -7.61 10.27 14.59
C HIS A 299 -7.05 9.22 13.62
N PRO A 300 -6.19 9.57 12.65
CA PRO A 300 -5.64 8.64 11.63
C PRO A 300 -5.04 7.35 12.20
N ILE A 301 -4.33 7.41 13.32
CA ILE A 301 -3.75 6.22 13.99
C ILE A 301 -4.84 5.25 14.47
N GLU A 302 -5.95 5.74 15.00
CA GLU A 302 -7.06 4.87 15.43
C GLU A 302 -7.76 4.22 14.23
N ARG A 303 -7.85 4.92 13.09
CA ARG A 303 -8.33 4.31 11.84
C ARG A 303 -7.41 3.19 11.39
N LEU A 304 -6.08 3.38 11.42
CA LEU A 304 -5.11 2.34 11.09
C LEU A 304 -5.20 1.14 12.04
N ARG A 305 -5.44 1.35 13.34
CA ARG A 305 -5.69 0.26 14.29
C ARG A 305 -6.93 -0.54 13.92
N ASN A 306 -8.01 0.14 13.54
CA ASN A 306 -9.22 -0.52 13.09
C ASN A 306 -8.98 -1.32 11.79
N PHE A 307 -8.24 -0.76 10.82
CA PHE A 307 -7.89 -1.44 9.58
C PHE A 307 -7.04 -2.70 9.80
N LEU A 308 -6.14 -2.67 10.77
CA LEU A 308 -5.27 -3.78 11.12
C LEU A 308 -5.86 -4.71 12.19
N SER A 309 -7.09 -4.45 12.67
CA SER A 309 -7.78 -5.33 13.62
C SER A 309 -8.07 -6.71 13.02
N THR A 310 -8.26 -6.78 11.70
CA THR A 310 -8.42 -8.00 10.92
C THR A 310 -7.43 -8.03 9.76
N PRO A 311 -7.13 -9.20 9.15
CA PRO A 311 -6.21 -9.28 8.02
C PRO A 311 -6.81 -8.79 6.69
N VAL A 312 -8.12 -8.51 6.62
CA VAL A 312 -8.87 -8.28 5.38
C VAL A 312 -8.22 -7.25 4.46
N LEU A 313 -7.85 -6.07 4.99
CA LEU A 313 -7.26 -5.02 4.16
C LEU A 313 -5.81 -5.32 3.79
N THR A 314 -5.01 -5.84 4.72
CA THR A 314 -3.63 -6.28 4.43
C THR A 314 -3.61 -7.34 3.33
N ARG A 315 -4.47 -8.35 3.46
CA ARG A 315 -4.64 -9.41 2.47
C ARG A 315 -5.09 -8.87 1.11
N ALA A 316 -6.04 -7.91 1.11
CA ALA A 316 -6.51 -7.28 -0.11
C ALA A 316 -5.39 -6.51 -0.84
N ILE A 317 -4.49 -5.86 -0.09
CA ILE A 317 -3.33 -5.14 -0.65
C ILE A 317 -2.31 -6.14 -1.20
N LEU A 318 -1.88 -7.12 -0.41
CA LEU A 318 -0.85 -8.09 -0.81
C LEU A 318 -1.31 -9.00 -1.96
N GLY A 319 -2.61 -9.33 -2.04
CA GLY A 319 -3.16 -10.08 -3.16
C GLY A 319 -3.17 -9.30 -4.49
N ARG A 320 -3.05 -7.97 -4.44
CA ARG A 320 -3.00 -7.09 -5.62
C ARG A 320 -1.62 -6.57 -5.93
N ASP A 321 -0.70 -6.60 -4.98
CA ASP A 321 0.68 -6.17 -5.17
C ASP A 321 1.30 -6.88 -6.38
N TYR A 322 1.34 -8.19 -6.36
CA TYR A 322 1.93 -8.97 -7.44
C TYR A 322 1.09 -8.92 -8.73
N GLY A 323 1.67 -8.35 -9.77
CA GLY A 323 1.05 -8.23 -11.09
C GLY A 323 0.36 -6.88 -11.35
N ASN A 324 0.23 -6.00 -10.35
CA ASN A 324 -0.36 -4.67 -10.52
C ASN A 324 0.60 -3.53 -10.11
N VAL A 325 1.82 -3.83 -9.73
CA VAL A 325 2.83 -2.83 -9.37
C VAL A 325 3.85 -2.64 -10.47
N PHE A 326 4.40 -1.44 -10.55
CA PHE A 326 5.46 -1.06 -11.48
C PHE A 326 6.73 -0.76 -10.70
N GLY A 327 7.85 -1.30 -11.14
CA GLY A 327 9.15 -0.97 -10.61
C GLY A 327 9.51 0.48 -10.89
N ILE A 328 10.09 1.13 -9.89
CA ILE A 328 10.73 2.44 -10.02
C ILE A 328 12.21 2.15 -10.31
N TRP A 329 12.67 2.49 -11.49
CA TRP A 329 14.00 2.16 -11.97
C TRP A 329 14.82 3.43 -12.19
N ASP A 330 16.13 3.34 -12.04
CA ASP A 330 17.02 4.36 -12.58
C ASP A 330 16.94 4.34 -14.12
N THR A 331 17.14 5.52 -14.74
CA THR A 331 17.11 5.67 -16.20
C THR A 331 18.52 5.82 -16.77
N ALA A 332 19.55 5.71 -15.92
CA ALA A 332 20.92 5.88 -16.36
C ALA A 332 21.28 4.78 -17.38
N PRO A 333 21.75 5.13 -18.58
CA PRO A 333 22.28 4.19 -19.52
C PRO A 333 23.59 3.63 -18.96
N SER A 334 23.53 2.57 -18.18
CA SER A 334 24.71 1.88 -17.71
C SER A 334 24.82 0.54 -18.44
N ASP A 335 26.01 0.20 -18.88
CA ASP A 335 26.35 -1.13 -19.39
C ASP A 335 26.14 -2.22 -18.31
N GLN A 336 25.83 -1.82 -17.08
CA GLN A 336 25.65 -2.69 -15.92
C GLN A 336 24.18 -3.02 -15.62
N GLY A 337 23.20 -2.53 -16.41
CA GLY A 337 21.77 -2.72 -16.18
C GLY A 337 21.16 -1.63 -15.28
N SER A 338 19.83 -1.56 -15.26
CA SER A 338 19.08 -0.61 -14.43
C SER A 338 18.88 -1.16 -13.03
N GLU A 339 19.01 -0.28 -12.02
CA GLU A 339 18.77 -0.61 -10.61
C GLU A 339 17.31 -0.29 -10.22
N MET A 340 16.68 -1.22 -9.52
CA MET A 340 15.35 -1.02 -8.98
C MET A 340 15.44 -0.22 -7.68
N LEU A 341 14.75 0.91 -7.64
CA LEU A 341 14.77 1.87 -6.53
C LEU A 341 13.56 1.72 -5.60
N GLY A 342 12.55 0.98 -6.05
CA GLY A 342 11.29 0.76 -5.34
C GLY A 342 10.19 0.30 -6.29
N TRP A 343 8.94 0.32 -5.83
CA TRP A 343 7.77 0.03 -6.67
C TRP A 343 6.54 0.84 -6.25
N GLY A 344 5.54 0.90 -7.14
CA GLY A 344 4.28 1.57 -6.88
C GLY A 344 3.11 0.96 -7.65
N ALA A 345 1.91 1.02 -7.07
CA ALA A 345 0.67 0.55 -7.68
C ALA A 345 -0.02 1.70 -8.42
N TYR A 346 0.10 1.73 -9.73
CA TYR A 346 -0.59 2.69 -10.59
C TYR A 346 -1.93 2.11 -11.04
N VAL A 347 -3.00 2.39 -10.30
CA VAL A 347 -4.31 1.72 -10.47
C VAL A 347 -4.87 1.80 -11.88
N PHE A 348 -4.67 2.90 -12.58
CA PHE A 348 -5.11 3.04 -13.97
C PHE A 348 -4.07 2.51 -14.97
N GLY A 349 -2.78 2.58 -14.63
CA GLY A 349 -1.69 2.05 -15.45
C GLY A 349 -1.67 0.53 -15.49
N SER A 350 -2.17 -0.14 -14.44
CA SER A 350 -2.15 -1.60 -14.30
C SER A 350 -2.99 -2.34 -15.36
N TYR A 351 -3.89 -1.65 -16.05
CA TYR A 351 -4.65 -2.24 -17.16
C TYR A 351 -3.85 -2.31 -18.48
N PHE A 352 -2.71 -1.60 -18.58
CA PHE A 352 -1.82 -1.68 -19.74
C PHE A 352 -0.87 -2.86 -19.57
N ASN A 353 -1.33 -4.05 -19.95
CA ASN A 353 -0.59 -5.29 -19.81
C ASN A 353 0.69 -5.27 -20.66
N HIS A 354 1.72 -5.98 -20.18
CA HIS A 354 2.94 -6.18 -20.93
C HIS A 354 2.66 -6.96 -22.23
N GLY A 355 2.90 -6.34 -23.38
CA GLY A 355 2.80 -6.94 -24.69
C GLY A 355 4.17 -7.04 -25.37
N MET A 356 4.26 -7.73 -26.49
CA MET A 356 5.50 -7.81 -27.29
C MET A 356 5.97 -6.44 -27.82
N PHE A 357 5.10 -5.43 -27.81
CA PHE A 357 5.44 -4.04 -28.15
C PHE A 357 5.38 -3.23 -26.85
N ALA A 358 6.55 -2.83 -26.35
CA ALA A 358 6.68 -2.08 -25.12
C ALA A 358 5.88 -0.77 -25.20
N VAL A 359 4.91 -0.62 -24.30
CA VAL A 359 4.35 0.68 -23.97
C VAL A 359 5.36 1.37 -23.08
N TYR A 360 6.09 2.35 -23.61
CA TYR A 360 7.01 3.14 -22.80
C TYR A 360 6.21 4.06 -21.87
N ILE A 361 6.32 3.86 -20.59
CA ILE A 361 5.85 4.82 -19.60
C ILE A 361 7.00 5.83 -19.43
N HIS A 362 6.89 6.98 -20.09
CA HIS A 362 7.79 8.09 -19.83
C HIS A 362 7.43 8.73 -18.49
N LYS A 363 8.42 8.83 -17.61
CA LYS A 363 8.36 9.78 -16.49
C LYS A 363 8.59 11.19 -17.04
N PHE A 364 7.69 12.11 -16.73
CA PHE A 364 7.88 13.54 -16.99
C PHE A 364 8.49 14.22 -15.77
#